data_9532b03a4195edba2d5d64582b534e4f
#
_entry.id   9532b03a4195edba2d5d64582b534e4f
#
_cell.length_a   1.000
_cell.length_b   1.000
_cell.length_c   1.000
_cell.angle_alpha   90.00
_cell.angle_beta   90.00
_cell.angle_gamma   90.00
#
_symmetry.space_group_name_H-M   'P 1'
#
loop_
_entity.id
_entity.type
_entity.pdbx_description
1 polymer ?
#
loop_
_entity_poly.entity_id
_entity_poly.type
_entity_poly.pdbx_seq_one_letter_code
_entity_poly.pdbx_strand_id
1 'polypeptide(L)'
;MRRGRLLSAALSLALFAGVVGCLLATEGSEGFGRDESQYMRAGERYWGWFEELGRDAHAGHWRQAFRPATIDHYWSDNAPDHPVIMKTLYGLSWRAFHRCTCTGPARYLHPIPVTGRHRTLPLFARDSTAFRLPAILMAGLLAVLVFRFALQFVGPVPATAGAVLAIAQPHYFFHAPIACFDAPITTMAFAVGYAYWKSLRSARWGLACGVVFGVALGVKHNAWLMPFFLIGHYLWMRRGDLRRLRPPRVPLAFLSMLILGPIIFFLHWPWLWHHPVERTRSYVRRHLEHEHYNFEYLGLNWNLPPTDWDLKLLRTTFPFVSTGLTVPVTTLGLAGLGALVLLGRRRRAADEEGGEEDGEHGDDTRLWAGAPGTGAPPARRASWLRPGADVDRAPGAFMAVQILGPMAVIAMPSTPIFGGVKHFLPAMPYLAVLAAIGLGYAVHLLRARLASRGRAAVVGTALAALVCAPAVVETSRSLPDGLSHYNMLAGGFSGGASLGMNRQFWAYCVLPMLGWVNDAGPENRRMYWHDVLGDALSMYKREGRLSLDVGDTGFGEPGIDRSAMGLIVHEKHWALYEKYIWEHYGTLRPLWVRTREGVPLVDLYERSAR
;
A
#
# COMPACT_ATOMS: atom_id res chain seq x y z
N MET A 1 23.26 -2.51 26.79
CA MET A 1 23.13 -2.23 25.35
C MET A 1 22.98 -3.48 24.49
N ARG A 2 23.78 -4.54 24.64
CA ARG A 2 23.74 -5.78 23.80
C ARG A 2 22.38 -6.52 23.88
N ARG A 3 21.81 -6.72 25.07
CA ARG A 3 20.49 -7.37 25.28
C ARG A 3 19.34 -6.62 24.57
N GLY A 4 19.33 -5.30 24.61
CA GLY A 4 18.28 -4.50 23.95
C GLY A 4 18.36 -4.55 22.40
N ARG A 5 19.57 -4.67 21.84
CA ARG A 5 19.77 -4.85 20.39
C ARG A 5 19.31 -6.24 19.96
N LEU A 6 19.63 -7.28 20.74
CA LEU A 6 19.19 -8.66 20.45
C LEU A 6 17.66 -8.79 20.52
N LEU A 7 17.02 -8.24 21.54
CA LEU A 7 15.55 -8.22 21.64
C LEU A 7 14.91 -7.50 20.44
N SER A 8 15.44 -6.34 20.06
CA SER A 8 14.91 -5.60 18.90
C SER A 8 15.09 -6.36 17.58
N ALA A 9 16.20 -7.09 17.41
CA ALA A 9 16.43 -7.94 16.24
C ALA A 9 15.45 -9.13 16.22
N ALA A 10 15.28 -9.80 17.37
CA ALA A 10 14.34 -10.92 17.50
C ALA A 10 12.90 -10.50 17.22
N LEU A 11 12.45 -9.35 17.77
CA LEU A 11 11.11 -8.81 17.49
C LEU A 11 10.96 -8.43 16.01
N SER A 12 11.99 -7.85 15.38
CA SER A 12 11.94 -7.54 13.95
C SER A 12 11.76 -8.80 13.11
N LEU A 13 12.50 -9.88 13.43
CA LEU A 13 12.39 -11.15 12.73
C LEU A 13 11.02 -11.82 12.96
N ALA A 14 10.54 -11.80 14.22
CA ALA A 14 9.22 -12.36 14.55
C ALA A 14 8.07 -11.62 13.85
N LEU A 15 8.13 -10.28 13.77
CA LEU A 15 7.16 -9.47 13.03
C LEU A 15 7.21 -9.79 11.54
N PHE A 16 8.40 -9.85 10.95
CA PHE A 16 8.56 -10.20 9.54
C PHE A 16 7.97 -11.58 9.24
N ALA A 17 8.42 -12.61 9.97
CA ALA A 17 7.97 -13.98 9.77
C ALA A 17 6.47 -14.16 10.05
N GLY A 18 5.95 -13.51 11.09
CA GLY A 18 4.52 -13.54 11.43
C GLY A 18 3.64 -12.93 10.34
N VAL A 19 4.02 -11.76 9.80
CA VAL A 19 3.28 -11.12 8.69
C VAL A 19 3.35 -11.97 7.42
N VAL A 20 4.54 -12.43 7.04
CA VAL A 20 4.73 -13.28 5.85
C VAL A 20 3.93 -14.57 5.98
N GLY A 21 4.01 -15.25 7.14
CA GLY A 21 3.26 -16.49 7.39
C GLY A 21 1.75 -16.29 7.35
N CYS A 22 1.25 -15.20 7.96
CA CYS A 22 -0.18 -14.86 7.95
C CYS A 22 -0.69 -14.59 6.51
N LEU A 23 0.04 -13.80 5.73
CA LEU A 23 -0.34 -13.48 4.36
C LEU A 23 -0.27 -14.71 3.45
N LEU A 24 0.75 -15.57 3.57
CA LEU A 24 0.83 -16.84 2.84
C LEU A 24 -0.32 -17.79 3.20
N ALA A 25 -0.80 -17.77 4.44
CA ALA A 25 -1.92 -18.60 4.87
C ALA A 25 -3.27 -18.11 4.35
N THR A 26 -3.43 -16.81 4.05
CA THR A 26 -4.71 -16.20 3.71
C THR A 26 -4.86 -15.83 2.23
N GLU A 27 -3.76 -15.58 1.50
CA GLU A 27 -3.78 -15.08 0.11
C GLU A 27 -4.59 -15.95 -0.86
N GLY A 28 -4.68 -17.24 -0.58
CA GLY A 28 -5.40 -18.19 -1.45
C GLY A 28 -6.91 -18.05 -1.46
N SER A 29 -7.48 -17.34 -0.50
CA SER A 29 -8.91 -17.02 -0.45
C SER A 29 -9.26 -15.79 -1.28
N GLU A 30 -8.27 -15.00 -1.70
CA GLU A 30 -8.47 -13.79 -2.50
C GLU A 30 -8.46 -14.13 -3.99
N GLY A 31 -9.48 -13.66 -4.71
CA GLY A 31 -9.51 -13.75 -6.17
C GLY A 31 -8.48 -12.85 -6.83
N PHE A 32 -8.34 -12.99 -8.15
CA PHE A 32 -7.47 -12.13 -8.93
C PHE A 32 -8.11 -10.76 -9.17
N GLY A 33 -7.39 -9.73 -8.75
CA GLY A 33 -7.72 -8.38 -9.14
C GLY A 33 -7.50 -8.18 -10.66
N ARG A 34 -8.33 -7.35 -11.30
CA ARG A 34 -8.23 -7.07 -12.74
C ARG A 34 -6.81 -6.75 -13.19
N ASP A 35 -6.14 -5.81 -12.52
CA ASP A 35 -4.80 -5.36 -12.90
C ASP A 35 -3.71 -6.40 -12.54
N GLU A 36 -3.92 -7.17 -11.48
CA GLU A 36 -2.96 -8.15 -10.96
C GLU A 36 -2.57 -9.19 -12.01
N SER A 37 -3.56 -9.75 -12.71
CA SER A 37 -3.33 -10.78 -13.72
C SER A 37 -2.50 -10.27 -14.90
N GLN A 38 -2.69 -9.00 -15.30
CA GLN A 38 -1.86 -8.36 -16.32
C GLN A 38 -0.40 -8.20 -15.87
N TYR A 39 -0.16 -7.88 -14.59
CA TYR A 39 1.19 -7.75 -14.06
C TYR A 39 1.90 -9.10 -13.93
N MET A 40 1.18 -10.16 -13.59
CA MET A 40 1.70 -11.52 -13.61
C MET A 40 2.12 -11.93 -15.03
N ARG A 41 1.26 -11.69 -16.03
CA ARG A 41 1.57 -11.94 -17.44
C ARG A 41 2.77 -11.13 -17.95
N ALA A 42 2.86 -9.86 -17.56
CA ALA A 42 4.02 -9.04 -17.87
C ALA A 42 5.29 -9.59 -17.23
N GLY A 43 5.23 -10.06 -15.98
CA GLY A 43 6.33 -10.71 -15.28
C GLY A 43 6.84 -11.97 -15.98
N GLU A 44 5.95 -12.80 -16.51
CA GLU A 44 6.33 -13.97 -17.33
C GLU A 44 7.09 -13.54 -18.60
N ARG A 45 6.60 -12.50 -19.29
CA ARG A 45 7.30 -11.97 -20.48
C ARG A 45 8.68 -11.42 -20.15
N TYR A 46 8.79 -10.64 -19.08
CA TYR A 46 10.07 -10.07 -18.65
C TYR A 46 11.07 -11.17 -18.28
N TRP A 47 10.59 -12.25 -17.63
CA TRP A 47 11.42 -13.42 -17.40
C TRP A 47 11.91 -14.06 -18.71
N GLY A 48 11.08 -14.11 -19.75
CA GLY A 48 11.46 -14.61 -21.06
C GLY A 48 12.69 -13.91 -21.64
N TRP A 49 12.85 -12.61 -21.38
CA TRP A 49 14.05 -11.88 -21.79
C TRP A 49 15.32 -12.39 -21.08
N PHE A 50 15.24 -12.73 -19.80
CA PHE A 50 16.39 -13.29 -19.08
C PHE A 50 16.76 -14.69 -19.61
N GLU A 51 15.79 -15.48 -20.03
CA GLU A 51 16.04 -16.79 -20.68
C GLU A 51 16.68 -16.60 -22.06
N GLU A 52 16.21 -15.63 -22.86
CA GLU A 52 16.81 -15.26 -24.13
C GLU A 52 18.27 -14.80 -23.94
N LEU A 53 18.50 -13.87 -23.03
CA LEU A 53 19.84 -13.39 -22.69
C LEU A 53 20.76 -14.55 -22.28
N GLY A 54 20.27 -15.50 -21.48
CA GLY A 54 21.02 -16.69 -21.08
C GLY A 54 21.38 -17.57 -22.29
N ARG A 55 20.46 -17.84 -23.19
CA ARG A 55 20.70 -18.62 -24.42
C ARG A 55 21.71 -17.94 -25.35
N ASP A 56 21.49 -16.65 -25.59
CA ASP A 56 22.36 -15.83 -26.46
C ASP A 56 23.78 -15.74 -25.88
N ALA A 57 23.91 -15.60 -24.56
CA ALA A 57 25.21 -15.59 -23.89
C ALA A 57 25.96 -16.90 -24.06
N HIS A 58 25.27 -18.05 -23.91
CA HIS A 58 25.87 -19.36 -24.13
C HIS A 58 26.30 -19.58 -25.58
N ALA A 59 25.56 -19.00 -26.54
CA ALA A 59 25.89 -19.04 -27.95
C ALA A 59 26.95 -17.99 -28.37
N GLY A 60 27.45 -17.17 -27.47
CA GLY A 60 28.39 -16.08 -27.77
C GLY A 60 27.75 -14.84 -28.41
N HIS A 61 26.42 -14.78 -28.47
CA HIS A 61 25.65 -13.72 -29.17
C HIS A 61 24.87 -12.81 -28.20
N TRP A 62 25.28 -12.64 -26.96
CA TRP A 62 24.58 -11.92 -25.88
C TRP A 62 24.05 -10.52 -26.28
N ARG A 63 24.69 -9.86 -27.29
CA ARG A 63 24.24 -8.54 -27.79
C ARG A 63 22.87 -8.60 -28.46
N GLN A 64 22.41 -9.77 -28.91
CA GLN A 64 21.11 -9.92 -29.56
C GLN A 64 19.96 -9.61 -28.57
N ALA A 65 20.10 -10.02 -27.31
CA ALA A 65 19.12 -9.72 -26.26
C ALA A 65 18.91 -8.22 -26.02
N PHE A 66 19.87 -7.37 -26.39
CA PHE A 66 19.80 -5.91 -26.22
C PHE A 66 19.38 -5.16 -27.51
N ARG A 67 19.03 -5.85 -28.59
CA ARG A 67 18.51 -5.20 -29.79
C ARG A 67 17.14 -4.56 -29.53
N PRO A 68 16.83 -3.41 -30.17
CA PRO A 68 15.53 -2.75 -29.98
C PRO A 68 14.35 -3.69 -30.13
N ALA A 69 14.33 -4.51 -31.18
CA ALA A 69 13.24 -5.45 -31.43
C ALA A 69 13.09 -6.50 -30.31
N THR A 70 14.20 -7.02 -29.77
CA THR A 70 14.18 -7.97 -28.65
C THR A 70 13.67 -7.30 -27.37
N ILE A 71 14.16 -6.09 -27.08
CA ILE A 71 13.69 -5.31 -25.93
C ILE A 71 12.19 -5.03 -26.08
N ASP A 72 11.75 -4.58 -27.23
CA ASP A 72 10.33 -4.27 -27.43
C ASP A 72 9.44 -5.51 -27.37
N HIS A 73 9.93 -6.66 -27.83
CA HIS A 73 9.20 -7.92 -27.70
C HIS A 73 8.91 -8.31 -26.25
N TYR A 74 9.89 -8.17 -25.36
CA TYR A 74 9.76 -8.63 -23.98
C TYR A 74 9.31 -7.54 -23.01
N TRP A 75 9.72 -6.28 -23.19
CA TRP A 75 9.58 -5.21 -22.19
C TRP A 75 8.55 -4.13 -22.56
N SER A 76 7.92 -4.18 -23.74
CA SER A 76 6.81 -3.28 -24.03
C SER A 76 5.50 -3.90 -23.54
N ASP A 77 4.87 -3.24 -22.59
CA ASP A 77 3.47 -3.48 -22.25
C ASP A 77 2.58 -2.72 -23.26
N ASN A 78 1.36 -3.21 -23.50
CA ASN A 78 0.39 -2.51 -24.36
C ASN A 78 0.10 -1.09 -23.83
N ALA A 79 0.33 -0.90 -22.55
CA ALA A 79 0.25 0.37 -21.87
C ALA A 79 1.35 0.43 -20.79
N PRO A 80 2.43 1.21 -20.94
CA PRO A 80 3.49 1.33 -19.95
C PRO A 80 3.04 2.20 -18.76
N ASP A 81 1.96 1.78 -18.08
CA ASP A 81 1.35 2.53 -16.99
C ASP A 81 2.19 2.49 -15.71
N HIS A 82 2.96 1.43 -15.54
CA HIS A 82 3.74 1.21 -14.33
C HIS A 82 5.16 0.74 -14.64
N PRO A 83 6.16 1.21 -13.85
CA PRO A 83 7.53 0.73 -13.93
C PRO A 83 7.64 -0.78 -13.69
N VAL A 84 8.81 -1.35 -13.94
CA VAL A 84 8.93 -2.80 -14.14
C VAL A 84 9.53 -3.57 -12.98
N ILE A 85 10.07 -2.93 -11.92
CA ILE A 85 10.76 -3.64 -10.82
C ILE A 85 9.87 -4.73 -10.22
N MET A 86 8.64 -4.38 -9.83
CA MET A 86 7.78 -5.38 -9.18
C MET A 86 7.33 -6.46 -10.16
N LYS A 87 6.95 -6.11 -11.38
CA LYS A 87 6.60 -7.09 -12.42
C LYS A 87 7.74 -8.07 -12.68
N THR A 88 8.98 -7.57 -12.73
CA THR A 88 10.18 -8.40 -12.87
C THR A 88 10.37 -9.33 -11.66
N LEU A 89 10.20 -8.80 -10.43
CA LEU A 89 10.30 -9.61 -9.22
C LEU A 89 9.20 -10.67 -9.13
N TYR A 90 7.98 -10.35 -9.57
CA TYR A 90 6.88 -11.32 -9.66
C TYR A 90 7.21 -12.46 -10.60
N GLY A 91 7.68 -12.17 -11.82
CA GLY A 91 8.10 -13.17 -12.79
C GLY A 91 9.30 -14.01 -12.32
N LEU A 92 10.29 -13.38 -11.69
CA LEU A 92 11.44 -14.05 -11.10
C LEU A 92 11.01 -15.02 -9.98
N SER A 93 10.15 -14.56 -9.07
CA SER A 93 9.63 -15.37 -7.98
C SER A 93 8.82 -16.56 -8.48
N TRP A 94 7.91 -16.30 -9.43
CA TRP A 94 7.15 -17.36 -10.07
C TRP A 94 8.08 -18.41 -10.70
N ARG A 95 9.06 -17.98 -11.46
CA ARG A 95 10.00 -18.85 -12.14
C ARG A 95 10.86 -19.66 -11.17
N ALA A 96 11.25 -19.07 -10.04
CA ALA A 96 12.12 -19.72 -9.06
C ALA A 96 11.36 -20.70 -8.15
N PHE A 97 10.12 -20.42 -7.79
CA PHE A 97 9.42 -21.09 -6.69
C PHE A 97 8.14 -21.83 -7.10
N HIS A 98 7.62 -21.60 -8.30
CA HIS A 98 6.45 -22.34 -8.76
C HIS A 98 6.85 -23.73 -9.27
N ARG A 99 6.09 -24.73 -8.88
CA ARG A 99 6.21 -26.10 -9.40
C ARG A 99 5.50 -26.17 -10.76
N CYS A 100 6.16 -25.76 -11.82
CA CYS A 100 5.57 -25.84 -13.15
C CYS A 100 5.34 -27.31 -13.58
N THR A 101 4.07 -27.67 -13.65
CA THR A 101 3.62 -28.93 -14.30
C THR A 101 3.19 -28.63 -15.74
N CYS A 102 3.97 -27.87 -16.50
CA CYS A 102 3.62 -27.37 -17.83
C CYS A 102 3.32 -28.46 -18.87
N THR A 103 2.50 -29.44 -18.51
CA THR A 103 1.99 -30.52 -19.36
C THR A 103 0.52 -30.31 -19.64
N GLY A 104 0.07 -30.64 -20.85
CA GLY A 104 -1.33 -30.54 -21.25
C GLY A 104 -1.73 -29.15 -21.80
N PRO A 105 -3.06 -28.91 -21.98
CA PRO A 105 -3.61 -27.70 -22.61
C PRO A 105 -3.27 -26.41 -21.87
N ALA A 106 -3.08 -26.45 -20.56
CA ALA A 106 -2.74 -25.28 -19.73
C ALA A 106 -1.44 -24.57 -20.17
N ARG A 107 -0.51 -25.26 -20.83
CA ARG A 107 0.73 -24.66 -21.37
C ARG A 107 0.48 -23.55 -22.38
N TYR A 108 -0.64 -23.60 -23.09
CA TYR A 108 -1.01 -22.60 -24.10
C TYR A 108 -1.58 -21.32 -23.51
N LEU A 109 -1.87 -21.31 -22.20
CA LEU A 109 -2.32 -20.12 -21.48
C LEU A 109 -1.14 -19.22 -21.05
N HIS A 110 0.10 -19.66 -21.21
CA HIS A 110 1.29 -18.85 -20.96
C HIS A 110 1.57 -17.91 -22.16
N PRO A 111 1.96 -16.67 -21.92
CA PRO A 111 2.27 -15.71 -22.98
C PRO A 111 3.54 -16.09 -23.76
N ILE A 112 4.42 -16.85 -23.14
CA ILE A 112 5.65 -17.36 -23.72
C ILE A 112 5.70 -18.88 -23.46
N PRO A 113 6.01 -19.70 -24.49
CA PRO A 113 6.15 -21.14 -24.29
C PRO A 113 7.22 -21.42 -23.24
N VAL A 114 6.85 -22.07 -22.16
CA VAL A 114 7.81 -22.52 -21.15
C VAL A 114 8.53 -23.74 -21.70
N THR A 115 9.75 -23.52 -22.21
CA THR A 115 10.59 -24.56 -22.77
C THR A 115 11.71 -24.92 -21.81
N GLY A 116 11.86 -26.19 -21.51
CA GLY A 116 13.02 -26.73 -20.78
C GLY A 116 12.75 -27.26 -19.38
N ARG A 117 13.63 -28.17 -18.95
CA ARG A 117 13.68 -28.66 -17.56
C ARG A 117 14.33 -27.60 -16.68
N HIS A 118 13.52 -26.87 -15.94
CA HIS A 118 14.02 -25.83 -15.06
C HIS A 118 14.29 -26.39 -13.66
N ARG A 119 15.45 -26.08 -13.10
CA ARG A 119 15.73 -26.27 -11.67
C ARG A 119 14.97 -25.20 -10.90
N THR A 120 13.74 -25.51 -10.51
CA THR A 120 12.95 -24.69 -9.59
C THR A 120 13.02 -25.30 -8.20
N LEU A 121 12.96 -24.47 -7.18
CA LEU A 121 12.63 -24.92 -5.83
C LEU A 121 11.09 -25.00 -5.78
N PRO A 122 10.46 -26.19 -5.84
CA PRO A 122 9.01 -26.31 -5.96
C PRO A 122 8.33 -26.04 -4.61
N LEU A 123 8.35 -24.79 -4.16
CA LEU A 123 7.76 -24.39 -2.88
C LEU A 123 6.25 -24.23 -2.97
N PHE A 124 5.74 -23.76 -4.11
CA PHE A 124 4.33 -23.42 -4.26
C PHE A 124 3.69 -24.21 -5.40
N ALA A 125 2.52 -24.79 -5.11
CA ALA A 125 1.72 -25.51 -6.11
C ALA A 125 0.90 -24.55 -7.00
N ARG A 126 0.54 -23.37 -6.46
CA ARG A 126 -0.23 -22.35 -7.19
C ARG A 126 0.69 -21.31 -7.81
N ASP A 127 0.35 -20.90 -9.04
CA ASP A 127 1.01 -19.80 -9.74
C ASP A 127 0.91 -18.50 -8.93
N SER A 128 -0.31 -18.19 -8.48
CA SER A 128 -0.59 -16.96 -7.74
C SER A 128 0.29 -16.78 -6.51
N THR A 129 0.45 -17.82 -5.69
CA THR A 129 1.29 -17.76 -4.48
C THR A 129 2.74 -17.41 -4.82
N ALA A 130 3.28 -18.01 -5.90
CA ALA A 130 4.63 -17.72 -6.34
C ALA A 130 4.79 -16.28 -6.87
N PHE A 131 3.82 -15.77 -7.64
CA PHE A 131 3.81 -14.38 -8.09
C PHE A 131 3.64 -13.39 -6.92
N ARG A 132 2.78 -13.70 -5.95
CA ARG A 132 2.44 -12.83 -4.81
C ARG A 132 3.58 -12.72 -3.78
N LEU A 133 4.48 -13.69 -3.71
CA LEU A 133 5.55 -13.73 -2.71
C LEU A 133 6.35 -12.43 -2.56
N PRO A 134 6.83 -11.74 -3.62
CA PRO A 134 7.55 -10.48 -3.47
C PRO A 134 6.75 -9.39 -2.77
N ALA A 135 5.44 -9.25 -3.06
CA ALA A 135 4.57 -8.30 -2.37
C ALA A 135 4.40 -8.65 -0.89
N ILE A 136 4.22 -9.95 -0.58
CA ILE A 136 4.13 -10.48 0.79
C ILE A 136 5.41 -10.16 1.59
N LEU A 137 6.60 -10.35 0.98
CA LEU A 137 7.88 -10.02 1.62
C LEU A 137 8.01 -8.51 1.86
N MET A 138 7.52 -7.67 0.94
CA MET A 138 7.49 -6.22 1.12
C MET A 138 6.58 -5.81 2.28
N ALA A 139 5.45 -6.46 2.48
CA ALA A 139 4.58 -6.22 3.63
C ALA A 139 5.25 -6.61 4.96
N GLY A 140 5.94 -7.74 5.00
CA GLY A 140 6.79 -8.12 6.14
C GLY A 140 7.87 -7.07 6.44
N LEU A 141 8.52 -6.55 5.39
CA LEU A 141 9.50 -5.45 5.52
C LEU A 141 8.86 -4.17 6.08
N LEU A 142 7.65 -3.81 5.65
CA LEU A 142 6.94 -2.66 6.19
C LEU A 142 6.73 -2.78 7.70
N ALA A 143 6.27 -3.93 8.18
CA ALA A 143 6.08 -4.16 9.62
C ALA A 143 7.38 -3.93 10.41
N VAL A 144 8.52 -4.42 9.89
CA VAL A 144 9.84 -4.18 10.49
C VAL A 144 10.20 -2.69 10.47
N LEU A 145 10.00 -2.01 9.35
CA LEU A 145 10.32 -0.58 9.22
C LEU A 145 9.48 0.27 10.17
N VAL A 146 8.17 0.01 10.28
CA VAL A 146 7.27 0.70 11.22
C VAL A 146 7.73 0.46 12.66
N PHE A 147 7.99 -0.79 13.04
CA PHE A 147 8.53 -1.14 14.36
C PHE A 147 9.82 -0.37 14.67
N ARG A 148 10.80 -0.42 13.75
CA ARG A 148 12.11 0.22 13.92
C ARG A 148 12.02 1.75 13.98
N PHE A 149 11.06 2.32 13.26
CA PHE A 149 10.82 3.76 13.28
C PHE A 149 10.12 4.18 14.57
N ALA A 150 9.03 3.52 14.94
CA ALA A 150 8.30 3.78 16.19
C ALA A 150 9.19 3.58 17.43
N LEU A 151 10.10 2.60 17.38
CA LEU A 151 11.06 2.33 18.46
C LEU A 151 12.01 3.51 18.75
N GLN A 152 12.13 4.49 17.86
CA GLN A 152 12.89 5.71 18.12
C GLN A 152 12.16 6.66 19.09
N PHE A 153 10.84 6.55 19.16
CA PHE A 153 9.97 7.43 19.97
C PHE A 153 9.46 6.75 21.23
N VAL A 154 9.11 5.45 21.14
CA VAL A 154 8.45 4.70 22.21
C VAL A 154 9.20 3.40 22.55
N GLY A 155 8.75 2.73 23.61
CA GLY A 155 9.28 1.41 24.01
C GLY A 155 8.91 0.29 23.03
N PRO A 156 9.49 -0.93 23.21
CA PRO A 156 9.28 -2.04 22.29
C PRO A 156 7.82 -2.49 22.19
N VAL A 157 7.07 -2.51 23.28
CA VAL A 157 5.66 -2.94 23.30
C VAL A 157 4.78 -2.02 22.44
N PRO A 158 4.73 -0.68 22.65
CA PRO A 158 3.96 0.19 21.78
C PRO A 158 4.49 0.20 20.33
N ALA A 159 5.80 0.04 20.11
CA ALA A 159 6.36 -0.03 18.76
C ALA A 159 5.90 -1.30 18.02
N THR A 160 5.82 -2.45 18.71
CA THR A 160 5.26 -3.70 18.18
C THR A 160 3.77 -3.53 17.85
N ALA A 161 3.00 -2.92 18.75
CA ALA A 161 1.60 -2.62 18.49
C ALA A 161 1.41 -1.74 17.26
N GLY A 162 2.24 -0.70 17.07
CA GLY A 162 2.24 0.12 15.86
C GLY A 162 2.50 -0.68 14.58
N ALA A 163 3.44 -1.63 14.61
CA ALA A 163 3.69 -2.51 13.47
C ALA A 163 2.50 -3.44 13.17
N VAL A 164 1.86 -3.99 14.22
CA VAL A 164 0.63 -4.79 14.06
C VAL A 164 -0.49 -3.93 13.49
N LEU A 165 -0.74 -2.74 14.03
CA LEU A 165 -1.78 -1.82 13.56
C LEU A 165 -1.53 -1.31 12.13
N ALA A 166 -0.27 -1.26 11.66
CA ALA A 166 0.04 -0.91 10.28
C ALA A 166 -0.42 -1.99 9.29
N ILE A 167 -0.31 -3.26 9.68
CA ILE A 167 -0.70 -4.41 8.85
C ILE A 167 -2.18 -4.75 9.05
N ALA A 168 -2.69 -4.67 10.29
CA ALA A 168 -4.08 -4.97 10.63
C ALA A 168 -5.01 -3.80 10.26
N GLN A 169 -4.96 -3.39 9.00
CA GLN A 169 -5.92 -2.49 8.35
C GLN A 169 -6.52 -3.26 7.17
N PRO A 170 -7.83 -3.53 7.13
CA PRO A 170 -8.44 -4.41 6.14
C PRO A 170 -8.05 -4.10 4.69
N HIS A 171 -8.08 -2.83 4.29
CA HIS A 171 -7.65 -2.42 2.95
C HIS A 171 -6.17 -2.66 2.69
N TYR A 172 -5.28 -2.37 3.65
CA TYR A 172 -3.86 -2.65 3.48
C TYR A 172 -3.61 -4.15 3.43
N PHE A 173 -4.24 -4.92 4.35
CA PHE A 173 -4.07 -6.37 4.44
C PHE A 173 -4.48 -7.07 3.15
N PHE A 174 -5.56 -6.61 2.51
CA PHE A 174 -5.96 -7.09 1.18
C PHE A 174 -4.92 -6.76 0.10
N HIS A 175 -4.41 -5.52 0.08
CA HIS A 175 -3.41 -5.13 -0.91
C HIS A 175 -2.03 -5.77 -0.70
N ALA A 176 -1.77 -6.30 0.50
CA ALA A 176 -0.46 -6.79 0.89
C ALA A 176 0.01 -8.03 0.11
N PRO A 177 -0.83 -9.07 -0.12
CA PRO A 177 -0.41 -10.26 -0.84
C PRO A 177 -0.50 -10.12 -2.36
N ILE A 178 -1.39 -9.29 -2.91
CA ILE A 178 -1.65 -9.27 -4.34
C ILE A 178 -0.45 -8.76 -5.16
N ALA A 179 -0.22 -9.34 -6.33
CA ALA A 179 0.89 -8.99 -7.21
C ALA A 179 0.64 -7.65 -7.93
N CYS A 180 0.37 -6.61 -7.14
CA CYS A 180 0.17 -5.22 -7.55
C CYS A 180 1.23 -4.30 -6.94
N PHE A 181 1.07 -2.99 -7.09
CA PHE A 181 2.09 -2.02 -6.66
C PHE A 181 1.72 -1.26 -5.40
N ASP A 182 0.48 -1.33 -4.91
CA ASP A 182 -0.04 -0.44 -3.86
C ASP A 182 0.59 -0.71 -2.49
N ALA A 183 0.69 -1.96 -2.07
CA ALA A 183 1.41 -2.33 -0.85
C ALA A 183 2.94 -2.20 -1.01
N PRO A 184 3.57 -2.63 -2.12
CA PRO A 184 4.98 -2.38 -2.37
C PRO A 184 5.37 -0.90 -2.35
N ILE A 185 4.61 -0.01 -3.00
CA ILE A 185 4.92 1.43 -2.97
C ILE A 185 4.71 2.02 -1.57
N THR A 186 3.74 1.54 -0.82
CA THR A 186 3.54 1.93 0.58
C THR A 186 4.78 1.59 1.42
N THR A 187 5.34 0.40 1.24
CA THR A 187 6.58 -0.03 1.89
C THR A 187 7.76 0.85 1.46
N MET A 188 7.89 1.10 0.16
CA MET A 188 9.01 1.92 -0.36
C MET A 188 8.88 3.38 0.05
N ALA A 189 7.67 3.95 0.08
CA ALA A 189 7.45 5.31 0.57
C ALA A 189 7.87 5.45 2.03
N PHE A 190 7.48 4.48 2.85
CA PHE A 190 7.91 4.45 4.25
C PHE A 190 9.44 4.27 4.38
N ALA A 191 10.05 3.42 3.55
CA ALA A 191 11.50 3.21 3.53
C ALA A 191 12.26 4.49 3.13
N VAL A 192 11.78 5.23 2.12
CA VAL A 192 12.35 6.53 1.72
C VAL A 192 12.24 7.53 2.87
N GLY A 193 11.07 7.67 3.50
CA GLY A 193 10.87 8.53 4.66
C GLY A 193 11.76 8.14 5.84
N TYR A 194 11.92 6.83 6.10
CA TYR A 194 12.83 6.32 7.12
C TYR A 194 14.29 6.65 6.81
N ALA A 195 14.75 6.42 5.58
CA ALA A 195 16.10 6.74 5.14
C ALA A 195 16.37 8.25 5.22
N TYR A 196 15.44 9.08 4.76
CA TYR A 196 15.51 10.53 4.91
C TYR A 196 15.61 10.95 6.40
N TRP A 197 14.74 10.41 7.26
CA TRP A 197 14.78 10.70 8.70
C TRP A 197 16.15 10.38 9.32
N LYS A 198 16.74 9.26 8.92
CA LYS A 198 18.10 8.87 9.36
C LYS A 198 19.18 9.75 8.75
N SER A 199 18.97 10.26 7.53
CA SER A 199 19.92 11.11 6.82
C SER A 199 20.16 12.47 7.50
N LEU A 200 19.17 12.94 8.27
CA LEU A 200 19.30 14.19 9.05
C LEU A 200 20.46 14.15 10.06
N ARG A 201 21.03 12.97 10.36
CA ARG A 201 22.21 12.78 11.22
C ARG A 201 23.32 11.93 10.61
N SER A 202 23.20 11.47 9.38
CA SER A 202 24.18 10.55 8.81
C SER A 202 24.24 10.65 7.29
N ALA A 203 25.39 11.02 6.77
CA ALA A 203 25.65 11.12 5.33
C ALA A 203 25.41 9.78 4.60
N ARG A 204 25.76 8.64 5.25
CA ARG A 204 25.52 7.30 4.67
C ARG A 204 24.03 7.06 4.38
N TRP A 205 23.15 7.51 5.28
CA TRP A 205 21.71 7.45 5.06
C TRP A 205 21.24 8.46 4.01
N GLY A 206 21.98 9.55 3.80
CA GLY A 206 21.74 10.48 2.69
C GLY A 206 21.90 9.78 1.33
N LEU A 207 22.99 9.03 1.14
CA LEU A 207 23.19 8.21 -0.07
C LEU A 207 22.16 7.08 -0.18
N ALA A 208 21.92 6.36 0.91
CA ALA A 208 20.91 5.30 0.94
C ALA A 208 19.50 5.81 0.56
N CYS A 209 19.16 7.04 0.95
CA CYS A 209 17.89 7.67 0.59
C CYS A 209 17.70 7.78 -0.94
N GLY A 210 18.75 8.19 -1.66
CA GLY A 210 18.72 8.26 -3.12
C GLY A 210 18.55 6.89 -3.79
N VAL A 211 19.24 5.85 -3.27
CA VAL A 211 19.10 4.48 -3.78
C VAL A 211 17.68 3.95 -3.54
N VAL A 212 17.18 4.07 -2.30
CA VAL A 212 15.83 3.61 -1.94
C VAL A 212 14.76 4.36 -2.74
N PHE A 213 14.97 5.67 -2.97
CA PHE A 213 14.08 6.46 -3.81
C PHE A 213 14.09 5.99 -5.28
N GLY A 214 15.27 5.70 -5.84
CA GLY A 214 15.39 5.16 -7.21
C GLY A 214 14.65 3.82 -7.37
N VAL A 215 14.73 2.95 -6.37
CA VAL A 215 13.94 1.71 -6.34
C VAL A 215 12.45 2.03 -6.22
N ALA A 216 12.04 2.99 -5.39
CA ALA A 216 10.65 3.41 -5.26
C ALA A 216 10.07 3.93 -6.57
N LEU A 217 10.84 4.72 -7.34
CA LEU A 217 10.48 5.15 -8.70
C LEU A 217 10.22 3.96 -9.62
N GLY A 218 11.00 2.89 -9.48
CA GLY A 218 10.82 1.65 -10.23
C GLY A 218 9.64 0.79 -9.80
N VAL A 219 9.01 1.09 -8.66
CA VAL A 219 7.80 0.42 -8.18
C VAL A 219 6.54 1.09 -8.70
N LYS A 220 6.38 2.40 -8.48
CA LYS A 220 5.17 3.12 -8.91
C LYS A 220 5.44 4.62 -9.10
N HIS A 221 4.72 5.24 -10.04
CA HIS A 221 4.87 6.66 -10.38
C HIS A 221 4.62 7.62 -9.20
N ASN A 222 3.77 7.28 -8.23
CA ASN A 222 3.54 8.16 -7.06
C ASN A 222 4.84 8.47 -6.28
N ALA A 223 5.90 7.67 -6.44
CA ALA A 223 7.20 7.96 -5.83
C ALA A 223 7.74 9.34 -6.23
N TRP A 224 7.39 9.88 -7.41
CA TRP A 224 7.81 11.22 -7.86
C TRP A 224 7.37 12.34 -6.90
N LEU A 225 6.33 12.11 -6.11
CA LEU A 225 5.81 13.09 -5.16
C LEU A 225 6.56 13.10 -3.82
N MET A 226 7.29 12.03 -3.50
CA MET A 226 7.98 11.90 -2.20
C MET A 226 8.98 13.02 -1.90
N PRO A 227 9.84 13.47 -2.84
CA PRO A 227 10.75 14.58 -2.59
C PRO A 227 10.05 15.84 -2.10
N PHE A 228 8.89 16.16 -2.65
CA PHE A 228 8.13 17.37 -2.28
C PHE A 228 7.64 17.31 -0.82
N PHE A 229 7.17 16.15 -0.38
CA PHE A 229 6.77 15.96 1.02
C PHE A 229 7.97 16.09 1.96
N LEU A 230 9.11 15.52 1.60
CA LEU A 230 10.33 15.61 2.40
C LEU A 230 10.92 17.02 2.40
N ILE A 231 10.87 17.74 1.29
CA ILE A 231 11.25 19.15 1.20
C ILE A 231 10.34 19.99 2.11
N GLY A 232 9.02 19.76 2.08
CA GLY A 232 8.08 20.45 2.97
C GLY A 232 8.47 20.30 4.45
N HIS A 233 8.79 19.07 4.89
CA HIS A 233 9.29 18.84 6.24
C HIS A 233 10.63 19.56 6.50
N TYR A 234 11.57 19.51 5.57
CA TYR A 234 12.87 20.15 5.71
C TYR A 234 12.76 21.67 5.83
N LEU A 235 11.97 22.30 4.98
CA LEU A 235 11.69 23.75 5.04
C LEU A 235 11.01 24.12 6.36
N TRP A 236 10.10 23.29 6.84
CA TRP A 236 9.50 23.48 8.15
C TRP A 236 10.52 23.47 9.30
N MET A 237 11.46 22.52 9.28
CA MET A 237 12.55 22.48 10.26
C MET A 237 13.44 23.72 10.19
N ARG A 238 13.67 24.25 8.98
CA ARG A 238 14.54 25.42 8.72
C ARG A 238 13.78 26.73 8.61
N ARG A 239 12.52 26.81 9.06
CA ARG A 239 11.70 28.01 8.96
C ARG A 239 12.30 29.25 9.64
N GLY A 240 13.11 29.06 10.69
CA GLY A 240 13.86 30.14 11.35
C GLY A 240 14.93 30.76 10.44
N ASP A 241 15.66 29.92 9.71
CA ASP A 241 16.65 30.39 8.73
C ASP A 241 15.97 31.13 7.58
N LEU A 242 14.84 30.58 7.10
CA LEU A 242 14.04 31.19 6.02
C LEU A 242 13.47 32.55 6.42
N ARG A 243 12.97 32.70 7.64
CA ARG A 243 12.50 34.00 8.17
C ARG A 243 13.60 35.06 8.23
N ARG A 244 14.86 34.62 8.41
CA ARG A 244 16.07 35.48 8.40
C ARG A 244 16.66 35.62 7.00
N LEU A 245 15.96 35.18 5.94
CA LEU A 245 16.40 35.17 4.53
C LEU A 245 17.75 34.45 4.31
N ARG A 246 18.05 33.45 5.16
CA ARG A 246 19.24 32.63 5.03
C ARG A 246 18.88 31.33 4.30
N PRO A 247 19.44 31.07 3.09
CA PRO A 247 19.15 29.84 2.37
C PRO A 247 19.66 28.64 3.14
N PRO A 248 18.81 27.64 3.45
CA PRO A 248 19.26 26.44 4.14
C PRO A 248 20.15 25.59 3.24
N ARG A 249 21.15 24.92 3.82
CA ARG A 249 22.03 23.98 3.09
C ARG A 249 21.19 22.83 2.53
N VAL A 250 21.43 22.45 1.28
CA VAL A 250 20.75 21.31 0.66
C VAL A 250 21.28 19.99 1.27
N PRO A 251 20.43 19.17 1.90
CA PRO A 251 20.84 17.87 2.43
C PRO A 251 21.31 16.91 1.34
N LEU A 252 22.32 16.09 1.66
CA LEU A 252 22.81 15.05 0.75
C LEU A 252 21.70 14.09 0.28
N ALA A 253 20.68 13.88 1.10
CA ALA A 253 19.52 13.07 0.71
C ALA A 253 18.84 13.59 -0.57
N PHE A 254 18.61 14.90 -0.68
CA PHE A 254 17.97 15.47 -1.88
C PHE A 254 18.88 15.42 -3.10
N LEU A 255 20.20 15.66 -2.93
CA LEU A 255 21.16 15.52 -4.04
C LEU A 255 21.24 14.07 -4.52
N SER A 256 21.28 13.11 -3.58
CA SER A 256 21.30 11.69 -3.96
C SER A 256 19.99 11.24 -4.62
N MET A 257 18.83 11.73 -4.15
CA MET A 257 17.54 11.46 -4.81
C MET A 257 17.50 12.03 -6.24
N LEU A 258 18.03 13.24 -6.43
CA LEU A 258 18.07 13.91 -7.74
C LEU A 258 18.97 13.19 -8.75
N ILE A 259 20.09 12.62 -8.28
CA ILE A 259 21.07 11.97 -9.15
C ILE A 259 20.80 10.47 -9.28
N LEU A 260 20.75 9.74 -8.14
CA LEU A 260 20.61 8.28 -8.15
C LEU A 260 19.20 7.83 -8.53
N GLY A 261 18.18 8.63 -8.18
CA GLY A 261 16.80 8.31 -8.52
C GLY A 261 16.58 8.07 -10.03
N PRO A 262 16.83 9.06 -10.89
CA PRO A 262 16.70 8.91 -12.34
C PRO A 262 17.63 7.84 -12.93
N ILE A 263 18.87 7.71 -12.44
CA ILE A 263 19.82 6.70 -12.92
C ILE A 263 19.26 5.30 -12.66
N ILE A 264 18.83 5.00 -11.42
CA ILE A 264 18.28 3.69 -11.06
C ILE A 264 16.98 3.45 -11.83
N PHE A 265 16.11 4.46 -11.95
CA PHE A 265 14.87 4.38 -12.73
C PHE A 265 15.13 4.00 -14.18
N PHE A 266 16.11 4.60 -14.84
CA PHE A 266 16.49 4.28 -16.21
C PHE A 266 17.11 2.88 -16.34
N LEU A 267 18.03 2.54 -15.45
CA LEU A 267 18.80 1.30 -15.55
C LEU A 267 17.93 0.04 -15.42
N HIS A 268 16.91 0.07 -14.54
CA HIS A 268 16.07 -1.12 -14.31
C HIS A 268 14.96 -1.31 -15.34
N TRP A 269 14.74 -0.34 -16.26
CA TRP A 269 13.65 -0.40 -17.24
C TRP A 269 14.18 -0.48 -18.68
N PRO A 270 14.44 -1.68 -19.21
CA PRO A 270 15.03 -1.87 -20.54
C PRO A 270 14.26 -1.18 -21.67
N TRP A 271 12.94 -1.07 -21.57
CA TRP A 271 12.13 -0.34 -22.54
C TRP A 271 12.60 1.12 -22.72
N LEU A 272 13.13 1.78 -21.70
CA LEU A 272 13.66 3.15 -21.80
C LEU A 272 15.03 3.24 -22.47
N TRP A 273 15.80 2.15 -22.60
CA TRP A 273 17.16 2.19 -23.12
C TRP A 273 17.24 2.62 -24.58
N HIS A 274 16.19 2.30 -25.34
CA HIS A 274 16.04 2.76 -26.73
C HIS A 274 15.00 3.90 -26.76
N HIS A 275 15.35 5.03 -27.38
CA HIS A 275 14.50 6.24 -27.41
C HIS A 275 14.14 6.81 -26.03
N PRO A 276 15.13 7.05 -25.11
CA PRO A 276 14.86 7.35 -23.70
C PRO A 276 14.03 8.61 -23.50
N VAL A 277 14.26 9.66 -24.29
CA VAL A 277 13.53 10.94 -24.17
C VAL A 277 12.08 10.77 -24.59
N GLU A 278 11.84 10.15 -25.74
CA GLU A 278 10.50 9.93 -26.29
C GLU A 278 9.67 9.03 -25.37
N ARG A 279 10.24 7.89 -24.93
CA ARG A 279 9.56 6.92 -24.08
C ARG A 279 9.30 7.48 -22.68
N THR A 280 10.24 8.23 -22.11
CA THR A 280 10.01 8.92 -20.84
C THR A 280 8.92 9.98 -20.99
N ARG A 281 8.93 10.77 -22.07
CA ARG A 281 7.88 11.77 -22.32
C ARG A 281 6.51 11.11 -22.48
N SER A 282 6.42 10.01 -23.22
CA SER A 282 5.18 9.23 -23.37
C SER A 282 4.67 8.72 -22.02
N TYR A 283 5.57 8.17 -21.21
CA TYR A 283 5.24 7.70 -19.86
C TYR A 283 4.71 8.82 -18.95
N VAL A 284 5.38 9.97 -18.91
CA VAL A 284 4.95 11.14 -18.12
C VAL A 284 3.59 11.65 -18.60
N ARG A 285 3.46 11.83 -19.93
CA ARG A 285 2.23 12.32 -20.54
C ARG A 285 1.02 11.46 -20.18
N ARG A 286 1.18 10.14 -20.26
CA ARG A 286 0.12 9.18 -19.91
C ARG A 286 -0.38 9.34 -18.46
N HIS A 287 0.50 9.69 -17.52
CA HIS A 287 0.11 9.90 -16.14
C HIS A 287 -0.51 11.29 -15.89
N LEU A 288 -0.15 12.28 -16.68
CA LEU A 288 -0.76 13.62 -16.63
C LEU A 288 -2.13 13.67 -17.31
N GLU A 289 -2.32 12.87 -18.36
CA GLU A 289 -3.54 12.77 -19.15
C GLU A 289 -4.37 11.53 -18.79
N HIS A 290 -4.24 11.03 -17.54
CA HIS A 290 -4.93 9.83 -17.11
C HIS A 290 -6.45 10.01 -17.14
N GLU A 291 -7.15 9.03 -17.68
CA GLU A 291 -8.60 9.00 -17.75
C GLU A 291 -9.24 8.97 -16.35
N HIS A 292 -10.41 9.60 -16.23
CA HIS A 292 -11.25 9.50 -15.05
C HIS A 292 -12.15 8.27 -15.19
N TYR A 293 -12.16 7.45 -14.14
CA TYR A 293 -13.04 6.29 -14.05
C TYR A 293 -14.16 6.56 -13.06
N ASN A 294 -15.25 5.82 -13.20
CA ASN A 294 -16.32 5.84 -12.21
C ASN A 294 -15.84 5.34 -10.85
N PHE A 295 -16.22 6.05 -9.80
CA PHE A 295 -16.18 5.56 -8.43
C PHE A 295 -17.37 6.13 -7.65
N GLU A 296 -17.85 5.35 -6.68
CA GLU A 296 -18.97 5.73 -5.84
C GLU A 296 -18.45 6.36 -4.54
N TYR A 297 -18.96 7.54 -4.23
CA TYR A 297 -18.61 8.24 -2.99
C TYR A 297 -19.78 9.10 -2.54
N LEU A 298 -20.31 8.81 -1.34
CA LEU A 298 -21.45 9.48 -0.72
C LEU A 298 -22.66 9.57 -1.65
N GLY A 299 -23.03 8.45 -2.28
CA GLY A 299 -24.20 8.32 -3.13
C GLY A 299 -24.06 8.93 -4.53
N LEU A 300 -22.90 9.49 -4.86
CA LEU A 300 -22.64 10.05 -6.18
C LEU A 300 -21.65 9.16 -6.95
N ASN A 301 -21.86 9.08 -8.25
CA ASN A 301 -20.96 8.40 -9.17
C ASN A 301 -20.05 9.45 -9.86
N TRP A 302 -18.78 9.45 -9.50
CA TRP A 302 -17.79 10.42 -9.95
C TRP A 302 -17.01 9.86 -11.14
N ASN A 303 -17.28 10.34 -12.34
CA ASN A 303 -16.61 9.91 -13.57
C ASN A 303 -15.88 11.04 -14.30
N LEU A 304 -16.10 12.27 -13.89
CA LEU A 304 -15.44 13.47 -14.43
C LEU A 304 -15.10 14.43 -13.27
N PRO A 305 -14.14 15.35 -13.47
CA PRO A 305 -13.90 16.41 -12.51
C PRO A 305 -15.17 17.24 -12.31
N PRO A 306 -15.58 17.50 -11.06
CA PRO A 306 -16.76 18.33 -10.81
C PRO A 306 -16.54 19.77 -11.26
N THR A 307 -17.58 20.37 -11.87
CA THR A 307 -17.58 21.79 -12.27
C THR A 307 -18.07 22.70 -11.15
N ASP A 308 -19.09 22.24 -10.42
CA ASP A 308 -19.72 23.02 -9.36
C ASP A 308 -18.87 23.08 -8.09
N TRP A 309 -18.92 24.22 -7.40
CA TRP A 309 -18.09 24.44 -6.23
C TRP A 309 -18.40 23.48 -5.07
N ASP A 310 -19.68 23.25 -4.79
CA ASP A 310 -20.12 22.35 -3.72
C ASP A 310 -19.66 20.92 -3.97
N LEU A 311 -19.74 20.45 -5.21
CA LEU A 311 -19.25 19.14 -5.61
C LEU A 311 -17.72 19.08 -5.54
N LYS A 312 -16.99 20.15 -5.88
CA LYS A 312 -15.54 20.21 -5.69
C LYS A 312 -15.19 20.09 -4.21
N LEU A 313 -15.89 20.83 -3.34
CA LEU A 313 -15.66 20.75 -1.89
C LEU A 313 -15.96 19.34 -1.36
N LEU A 314 -17.09 18.75 -1.74
CA LEU A 314 -17.42 17.36 -1.36
C LEU A 314 -16.34 16.40 -1.83
N ARG A 315 -15.88 16.52 -3.07
CA ARG A 315 -14.83 15.69 -3.65
C ARG A 315 -13.51 15.78 -2.87
N THR A 316 -13.13 16.96 -2.36
CA THR A 316 -11.90 17.15 -1.56
C THR A 316 -11.94 16.39 -0.23
N THR A 317 -13.12 16.06 0.29
CA THR A 317 -13.26 15.32 1.55
C THR A 317 -12.95 13.81 1.40
N PHE A 318 -12.92 13.28 0.18
CA PHE A 318 -12.81 11.86 -0.10
C PHE A 318 -11.70 11.12 0.67
N PRO A 319 -10.41 11.56 0.65
CA PRO A 319 -9.36 10.79 1.33
C PRO A 319 -9.52 10.81 2.85
N PHE A 320 -10.08 11.89 3.42
CA PHE A 320 -10.27 12.03 4.86
C PHE A 320 -11.46 11.20 5.35
N VAL A 321 -12.60 11.33 4.70
CA VAL A 321 -13.81 10.55 5.02
C VAL A 321 -13.54 9.06 4.81
N SER A 322 -12.93 8.68 3.68
CA SER A 322 -12.58 7.27 3.43
C SER A 322 -11.63 6.72 4.49
N THR A 323 -10.63 7.49 4.94
CA THR A 323 -9.76 7.10 6.06
C THR A 323 -10.56 6.90 7.34
N GLY A 324 -11.45 7.83 7.68
CA GLY A 324 -12.31 7.76 8.87
C GLY A 324 -13.23 6.54 8.88
N LEU A 325 -13.70 6.12 7.70
CA LEU A 325 -14.66 5.02 7.56
C LEU A 325 -14.02 3.65 7.29
N THR A 326 -12.71 3.58 6.93
CA THR A 326 -12.07 2.31 6.55
C THR A 326 -10.95 1.86 7.50
N VAL A 327 -10.31 2.80 8.21
CA VAL A 327 -9.27 2.46 9.19
C VAL A 327 -9.94 2.05 10.52
N PRO A 328 -9.49 0.97 11.19
CA PRO A 328 -10.03 0.56 12.49
C PRO A 328 -10.07 1.69 13.51
N VAL A 329 -11.20 1.85 14.20
CA VAL A 329 -11.47 2.99 15.10
C VAL A 329 -10.43 3.10 16.22
N THR A 330 -9.95 1.97 16.74
CA THR A 330 -8.89 1.95 17.76
C THR A 330 -7.58 2.54 17.23
N THR A 331 -7.24 2.26 15.97
CA THR A 331 -6.06 2.85 15.31
C THR A 331 -6.23 4.37 15.15
N LEU A 332 -7.40 4.83 14.70
CA LEU A 332 -7.70 6.27 14.58
C LEU A 332 -7.64 7.00 15.92
N GLY A 333 -8.27 6.44 16.95
CA GLY A 333 -8.28 7.04 18.29
C GLY A 333 -6.88 7.16 18.89
N LEU A 334 -6.08 6.10 18.78
CA LEU A 334 -4.69 6.13 19.24
C LEU A 334 -3.81 7.07 18.40
N ALA A 335 -4.02 7.14 17.07
CA ALA A 335 -3.31 8.08 16.22
C ALA A 335 -3.63 9.54 16.56
N GLY A 336 -4.90 9.83 16.82
CA GLY A 336 -5.35 11.13 17.32
C GLY A 336 -4.69 11.50 18.66
N LEU A 337 -4.65 10.57 19.63
CA LEU A 337 -3.94 10.78 20.88
C LEU A 337 -2.45 11.05 20.65
N GLY A 338 -1.79 10.27 19.76
CA GLY A 338 -0.38 10.47 19.42
C GLY A 338 -0.11 11.83 18.79
N ALA A 339 -0.99 12.29 17.91
CA ALA A 339 -0.91 13.62 17.30
C ALA A 339 -1.04 14.73 18.35
N LEU A 340 -2.03 14.65 19.25
CA LEU A 340 -2.23 15.60 20.35
C LEU A 340 -1.01 15.69 21.27
N VAL A 341 -0.42 14.55 21.59
CA VAL A 341 0.80 14.48 22.41
C VAL A 341 1.99 15.17 21.73
N LEU A 342 2.17 15.00 20.44
CA LEU A 342 3.24 15.68 19.70
C LEU A 342 3.01 17.18 19.58
N LEU A 343 1.75 17.62 19.42
CA LEU A 343 1.37 19.05 19.39
C LEU A 343 1.54 19.73 20.75
N GLY A 344 1.11 19.09 21.86
CA GLY A 344 1.21 19.63 23.21
C GLY A 344 2.66 19.85 23.66
N ARG A 345 3.60 19.02 23.22
CA ARG A 345 5.03 19.19 23.50
C ARG A 345 5.63 20.40 22.81
N ARG A 346 5.19 20.69 21.59
CA ARG A 346 5.67 21.86 20.85
C ARG A 346 5.28 23.17 21.54
N ARG A 347 4.09 23.25 22.10
CA ARG A 347 3.64 24.44 22.83
C ARG A 347 4.54 24.68 24.06
N ARG A 348 4.82 23.63 24.85
CA ARG A 348 5.68 23.76 26.05
C ARG A 348 7.12 24.16 25.72
N ALA A 349 7.71 23.63 24.65
CA ALA A 349 9.04 24.02 24.23
C ALA A 349 9.08 25.49 23.76
N ALA A 350 8.03 25.97 23.09
CA ALA A 350 7.92 27.36 22.68
C ALA A 350 7.70 28.31 23.89
N ASP A 351 6.94 27.87 24.91
CA ASP A 351 6.71 28.63 26.13
C ASP A 351 7.99 28.72 26.99
N GLU A 352 8.85 27.67 26.99
CA GLU A 352 10.16 27.65 27.66
C GLU A 352 11.18 28.56 26.95
N GLU A 353 11.20 28.61 25.60
CA GLU A 353 12.04 29.52 24.82
C GLU A 353 11.59 30.99 24.94
N GLY A 354 10.28 31.27 25.00
CA GLY A 354 9.73 32.61 25.15
C GLY A 354 9.87 33.19 26.57
N GLY A 355 9.97 32.34 27.57
CA GLY A 355 10.16 32.74 28.97
C GLY A 355 11.61 33.11 29.32
N GLU A 356 12.59 32.73 28.49
CA GLU A 356 14.00 33.13 28.66
C GLU A 356 14.32 34.50 28.01
N GLU A 357 13.52 34.96 27.03
CA GLU A 357 13.73 36.28 26.40
C GLU A 357 13.18 37.45 27.23
N ASP A 358 12.26 37.24 28.16
CA ASP A 358 11.69 38.32 29.00
C ASP A 358 12.45 38.51 30.34
N GLY A 359 13.55 37.76 30.58
CA GLY A 359 14.31 37.75 31.83
C GLY A 359 15.60 38.60 31.82
N GLU A 360 15.99 39.24 30.71
CA GLU A 360 17.22 40.04 30.60
C GLU A 360 16.94 41.54 30.46
N HIS A 361 16.36 42.14 31.52
CA HIS A 361 16.54 43.55 31.81
C HIS A 361 16.35 43.75 33.32
N GLY A 362 17.44 43.80 34.06
CA GLY A 362 17.41 44.07 35.49
C GLY A 362 18.78 43.98 36.19
N ASP A 363 19.57 44.97 35.98
CA ASP A 363 20.49 45.60 36.92
C ASP A 363 21.62 44.80 37.59
N ASP A 364 22.81 45.30 37.26
CA ASP A 364 24.08 45.12 37.91
C ASP A 364 24.00 45.36 39.44
N THR A 365 24.78 44.64 40.18
CA THR A 365 25.25 44.76 41.56
C THR A 365 24.81 43.58 42.45
N ARG A 366 25.72 42.63 42.65
CA ARG A 366 26.24 42.25 43.99
C ARG A 366 27.20 41.07 43.91
N LEU A 367 28.47 41.44 44.06
CA LEU A 367 29.51 40.60 44.64
C LEU A 367 29.07 40.13 46.07
N TRP A 368 29.40 38.89 46.39
CA TRP A 368 29.74 38.29 47.65
C TRP A 368 29.10 36.96 47.99
N ALA A 369 29.95 35.97 47.95
CA ALA A 369 30.22 34.91 48.95
C ALA A 369 29.09 33.97 49.44
N GLY A 370 29.21 32.71 49.09
CA GLY A 370 29.40 31.63 50.02
C GLY A 370 28.21 31.10 50.80
N ALA A 371 27.59 30.03 50.29
CA ALA A 371 27.20 28.86 51.13
C ALA A 371 26.90 27.67 50.21
N PRO A 372 27.31 26.41 50.51
CA PRO A 372 26.93 25.24 49.73
C PRO A 372 25.50 24.88 50.05
N GLY A 373 24.58 25.43 49.25
CA GLY A 373 23.19 25.00 49.27
C GLY A 373 23.07 23.66 48.53
N THR A 374 22.61 22.66 49.25
CA THR A 374 22.16 21.37 48.75
C THR A 374 20.93 21.55 47.86
N GLY A 375 21.13 22.16 46.69
CA GLY A 375 20.13 22.18 45.64
C GLY A 375 20.15 20.83 44.93
N ALA A 376 19.23 19.93 45.32
CA ALA A 376 18.93 18.77 44.53
C ALA A 376 18.53 19.27 43.11
N PRO A 377 19.15 18.74 42.04
CA PRO A 377 18.80 19.15 40.69
C PRO A 377 17.29 18.91 40.51
N PRO A 378 16.54 19.81 39.84
CA PRO A 378 15.12 19.62 39.62
C PRO A 378 14.92 18.24 39.05
N ALA A 379 14.10 17.44 39.71
CA ALA A 379 13.81 16.07 39.34
C ALA A 379 13.50 16.08 37.84
N ARG A 380 14.40 15.53 37.03
CA ARG A 380 14.18 15.32 35.59
C ARG A 380 12.86 14.55 35.50
N ARG A 381 11.78 15.25 35.19
CA ARG A 381 10.48 14.61 34.93
C ARG A 381 10.75 13.54 33.88
N ALA A 382 10.62 12.28 34.27
CA ALA A 382 10.92 11.14 33.44
C ALA A 382 10.17 11.29 32.12
N SER A 383 10.93 11.66 31.07
CA SER A 383 10.38 11.77 29.72
C SER A 383 9.95 10.36 29.30
N TRP A 384 8.65 10.15 29.07
CA TRP A 384 8.12 8.86 28.59
C TRP A 384 8.56 8.54 27.16
N LEU A 385 9.03 9.53 26.39
CA LEU A 385 9.80 9.29 25.19
C LEU A 385 11.21 8.81 25.56
N ARG A 386 11.76 7.94 24.72
CA ARG A 386 13.13 7.47 24.91
C ARG A 386 14.09 8.64 25.07
N PRO A 387 15.07 8.56 26.00
CA PRO A 387 16.19 9.51 26.04
C PRO A 387 16.86 9.53 24.66
N GLY A 388 16.93 10.71 24.01
CA GLY A 388 17.44 10.87 22.64
C GLY A 388 16.40 10.84 21.54
N ALA A 389 15.09 10.84 21.85
CA ALA A 389 14.06 11.15 20.87
C ALA A 389 14.23 12.60 20.42
N ASP A 390 14.58 12.77 19.12
CA ASP A 390 14.95 14.05 18.55
C ASP A 390 13.76 14.98 18.37
N VAL A 391 13.49 15.79 19.37
CA VAL A 391 12.47 16.85 19.29
C VAL A 391 12.85 17.89 18.22
N ASP A 392 14.15 18.17 18.05
CA ASP A 392 14.68 19.14 17.08
C ASP A 392 14.38 18.78 15.61
N ARG A 393 14.04 17.52 15.32
CA ARG A 393 13.67 17.07 13.97
C ARG A 393 12.20 17.22 13.64
N ALA A 394 11.43 17.92 14.46
CA ALA A 394 10.00 18.17 14.25
C ALA A 394 9.20 16.90 13.86
N PRO A 395 9.17 15.83 14.68
CA PRO A 395 8.54 14.56 14.34
C PRO A 395 7.04 14.71 14.00
N GLY A 396 6.34 15.62 14.68
CA GLY A 396 4.95 15.94 14.38
C GLY A 396 4.74 16.50 12.97
N ALA A 397 5.63 17.41 12.54
CA ALA A 397 5.59 17.95 11.17
C ALA A 397 5.93 16.87 10.13
N PHE A 398 6.90 15.99 10.44
CA PHE A 398 7.24 14.87 9.57
C PHE A 398 6.03 13.94 9.36
N MET A 399 5.40 13.50 10.44
CA MET A 399 4.20 12.66 10.36
C MET A 399 3.07 13.35 9.61
N ALA A 400 2.83 14.63 9.92
CA ALA A 400 1.77 15.40 9.26
C ALA A 400 1.97 15.47 7.75
N VAL A 401 3.17 15.78 7.28
CA VAL A 401 3.45 15.87 5.84
C VAL A 401 3.37 14.51 5.15
N GLN A 402 3.80 13.43 5.80
CA GLN A 402 3.72 12.08 5.23
C GLN A 402 2.29 11.52 5.21
N ILE A 403 1.41 12.00 6.08
CA ILE A 403 -0.01 11.62 6.10
C ILE A 403 -0.80 12.52 5.14
N LEU A 404 -0.70 13.83 5.34
CA LEU A 404 -1.52 14.81 4.62
C LEU A 404 -1.07 15.01 3.17
N GLY A 405 0.22 14.81 2.86
CA GLY A 405 0.76 15.00 1.50
C GLY A 405 0.08 14.09 0.47
N PRO A 406 0.12 12.76 0.62
CA PRO A 406 -0.59 11.85 -0.28
C PRO A 406 -2.11 12.11 -0.32
N MET A 407 -2.73 12.44 0.83
CA MET A 407 -4.15 12.75 0.90
C MET A 407 -4.49 14.04 0.16
N ALA A 408 -3.66 15.09 0.29
CA ALA A 408 -3.87 16.37 -0.38
C ALA A 408 -3.83 16.24 -1.92
N VAL A 409 -2.93 15.40 -2.44
CA VAL A 409 -2.88 15.11 -3.89
C VAL A 409 -4.20 14.48 -4.36
N ILE A 410 -4.74 13.53 -3.59
CA ILE A 410 -6.00 12.86 -3.93
C ILE A 410 -7.22 13.75 -3.66
N ALA A 411 -7.12 14.69 -2.73
CA ALA A 411 -8.17 15.68 -2.45
C ALA A 411 -8.36 16.69 -3.59
N MET A 412 -7.35 16.91 -4.44
CA MET A 412 -7.50 17.82 -5.58
C MET A 412 -8.61 17.33 -6.53
N PRO A 413 -9.61 18.18 -6.86
CA PRO A 413 -10.75 17.76 -7.68
C PRO A 413 -10.39 17.25 -9.08
N SER A 414 -9.25 17.70 -9.63
CA SER A 414 -8.72 17.26 -10.92
C SER A 414 -7.98 15.92 -10.88
N THR A 415 -7.67 15.37 -9.71
CA THR A 415 -6.94 14.10 -9.61
C THR A 415 -7.90 12.94 -9.89
N PRO A 416 -7.61 12.04 -10.85
CA PRO A 416 -8.41 10.85 -11.07
C PRO A 416 -8.43 9.94 -9.84
N ILE A 417 -9.62 9.42 -9.46
CA ILE A 417 -9.79 8.39 -8.44
C ILE A 417 -10.47 7.19 -9.08
N PHE A 418 -9.94 5.99 -8.86
CA PHE A 418 -10.47 4.76 -9.45
C PHE A 418 -10.17 3.49 -8.65
N GLY A 419 -9.89 3.61 -7.40
CA GLY A 419 -9.51 2.44 -6.59
C GLY A 419 -9.49 2.73 -5.11
N GLY A 420 -10.33 3.65 -4.67
CA GLY A 420 -10.54 3.92 -3.26
C GLY A 420 -9.26 4.34 -2.52
N VAL A 421 -9.04 3.72 -1.38
CA VAL A 421 -7.96 4.04 -0.42
C VAL A 421 -6.55 3.79 -0.98
N LYS A 422 -6.40 2.95 -2.02
CA LYS A 422 -5.09 2.56 -2.56
C LYS A 422 -4.21 3.76 -2.98
N HIS A 423 -4.81 4.87 -3.38
CA HIS A 423 -4.08 6.04 -3.88
C HIS A 423 -3.30 6.78 -2.80
N PHE A 424 -3.77 6.74 -1.55
CA PHE A 424 -3.12 7.37 -0.39
C PHE A 424 -2.73 6.36 0.70
N LEU A 425 -2.67 5.07 0.35
CA LEU A 425 -2.21 3.99 1.23
C LEU A 425 -0.84 4.26 1.89
N PRO A 426 0.13 4.97 1.24
CA PRO A 426 1.39 5.36 1.88
C PRO A 426 1.25 6.22 3.15
N ALA A 427 0.10 6.85 3.40
CA ALA A 427 -0.17 7.58 4.64
C ALA A 427 -0.42 6.65 5.84
N MET A 428 -0.93 5.44 5.61
CA MET A 428 -1.43 4.53 6.64
C MET A 428 -0.37 4.05 7.64
N PRO A 429 0.87 3.70 7.25
CA PRO A 429 1.91 3.32 8.20
C PRO A 429 2.27 4.46 9.17
N TYR A 430 2.18 5.72 8.74
CA TYR A 430 2.45 6.87 9.61
C TYR A 430 1.32 7.11 10.62
N LEU A 431 0.07 6.82 10.27
CA LEU A 431 -1.04 6.76 11.24
C LEU A 431 -0.78 5.70 12.30
N ALA A 432 -0.27 4.53 11.92
CA ALA A 432 0.08 3.47 12.86
C ALA A 432 1.27 3.85 13.77
N VAL A 433 2.24 4.63 13.26
CA VAL A 433 3.32 5.20 14.11
C VAL A 433 2.74 6.20 15.11
N LEU A 434 1.82 7.08 14.70
CA LEU A 434 1.12 7.97 15.63
C LEU A 434 0.34 7.16 16.68
N ALA A 435 -0.33 6.08 16.28
CA ALA A 435 -1.03 5.19 17.20
C ALA A 435 -0.06 4.53 18.22
N ALA A 436 1.14 4.13 17.79
CA ALA A 436 2.19 3.64 18.69
C ALA A 436 2.62 4.71 19.70
N ILE A 437 2.72 5.97 19.27
CA ILE A 437 3.06 7.10 20.15
C ILE A 437 1.94 7.35 21.16
N GLY A 438 0.68 7.34 20.73
CA GLY A 438 -0.50 7.48 21.59
C GLY A 438 -0.58 6.37 22.65
N LEU A 439 -0.38 5.12 22.23
CA LEU A 439 -0.31 3.96 23.13
C LEU A 439 0.88 4.09 24.10
N GLY A 440 2.04 4.53 23.63
CA GLY A 440 3.21 4.77 24.47
C GLY A 440 2.93 5.78 25.58
N TYR A 441 2.19 6.83 25.25
CA TYR A 441 1.72 7.81 26.25
C TYR A 441 0.73 7.23 27.23
N ALA A 442 -0.29 6.49 26.78
CA ALA A 442 -1.25 5.83 27.64
C ALA A 442 -0.57 4.84 28.62
N VAL A 443 0.37 4.04 28.12
CA VAL A 443 1.18 3.13 28.94
C VAL A 443 2.03 3.90 29.96
N HIS A 444 2.57 5.07 29.59
CA HIS A 444 3.32 5.90 30.52
C HIS A 444 2.44 6.42 31.68
N LEU A 445 1.24 6.92 31.38
CA LEU A 445 0.29 7.38 32.40
C LEU A 445 -0.10 6.27 33.36
N LEU A 446 -0.32 5.06 32.85
CA LEU A 446 -0.62 3.89 33.70
C LEU A 446 0.57 3.49 34.59
N ARG A 447 1.79 3.52 34.01
CA ARG A 447 3.02 3.22 34.78
C ARG A 447 3.23 4.16 35.95
N ALA A 448 2.88 5.43 35.81
CA ALA A 448 2.98 6.40 36.89
C ALA A 448 2.08 6.06 38.11
N ARG A 449 1.05 5.24 37.91
CA ARG A 449 0.11 4.80 38.94
C ARG A 449 0.44 3.42 39.51
N LEU A 450 1.40 2.68 38.95
CA LEU A 450 1.74 1.30 39.33
C LEU A 450 3.06 1.27 40.10
N ALA A 451 3.04 0.70 41.32
CA ALA A 451 4.18 0.65 42.23
C ALA A 451 5.34 -0.25 41.74
N SER A 452 5.09 -1.18 40.80
CA SER A 452 6.06 -2.19 40.37
C SER A 452 6.32 -2.11 38.86
N ARG A 453 7.60 -2.09 38.46
CA ARG A 453 8.01 -2.13 37.05
C ARG A 453 7.53 -3.40 36.34
N GLY A 454 7.48 -4.54 37.00
CA GLY A 454 6.98 -5.79 36.44
C GLY A 454 5.49 -5.71 36.12
N ARG A 455 4.68 -5.26 37.09
CA ARG A 455 3.23 -5.05 36.87
C ARG A 455 2.98 -4.05 35.74
N ALA A 456 3.75 -2.97 35.69
CA ALA A 456 3.64 -1.98 34.61
C ALA A 456 3.96 -2.56 33.20
N ALA A 457 4.89 -3.50 33.11
CA ALA A 457 5.18 -4.19 31.86
C ALA A 457 4.03 -5.12 31.43
N VAL A 458 3.49 -5.91 32.36
CA VAL A 458 2.35 -6.79 32.10
C VAL A 458 1.12 -6.00 31.66
N VAL A 459 0.74 -4.96 32.43
CA VAL A 459 -0.41 -4.10 32.08
C VAL A 459 -0.21 -3.39 30.75
N GLY A 460 1.00 -2.89 30.46
CA GLY A 460 1.31 -2.26 29.17
C GLY A 460 1.19 -3.24 28.00
N THR A 461 1.59 -4.51 28.18
CA THR A 461 1.45 -5.55 27.16
C THR A 461 -0.03 -5.94 26.99
N ALA A 462 -0.76 -6.11 28.08
CA ALA A 462 -2.19 -6.40 28.02
C ALA A 462 -2.98 -5.28 27.33
N LEU A 463 -2.66 -4.01 27.64
CA LEU A 463 -3.27 -2.87 26.96
C LEU A 463 -2.94 -2.87 25.46
N ALA A 464 -1.69 -3.15 25.09
CA ALA A 464 -1.30 -3.24 23.69
C ALA A 464 -2.08 -4.35 22.96
N ALA A 465 -2.23 -5.52 23.57
CA ALA A 465 -3.04 -6.60 23.01
C ALA A 465 -4.52 -6.20 22.89
N LEU A 466 -5.08 -5.58 23.91
CA LEU A 466 -6.48 -5.13 23.94
C LEU A 466 -6.78 -4.12 22.83
N VAL A 467 -5.91 -3.15 22.57
CA VAL A 467 -6.13 -2.13 21.54
C VAL A 467 -5.82 -2.62 20.13
N CYS A 468 -4.96 -3.63 19.97
CA CYS A 468 -4.71 -4.26 18.67
C CYS A 468 -5.81 -5.27 18.28
N ALA A 469 -6.44 -5.92 19.27
CA ALA A 469 -7.41 -6.98 19.03
C ALA A 469 -8.58 -6.55 18.11
N PRO A 470 -9.24 -5.39 18.29
CA PRO A 470 -10.30 -4.96 17.37
C PRO A 470 -9.81 -4.84 15.92
N ALA A 471 -8.66 -4.22 15.68
CA ALA A 471 -8.11 -4.07 14.34
C ALA A 471 -7.78 -5.44 13.69
N VAL A 472 -7.22 -6.37 14.47
CA VAL A 472 -6.95 -7.75 14.00
C VAL A 472 -8.25 -8.48 13.70
N VAL A 473 -9.27 -8.36 14.57
CA VAL A 473 -10.58 -8.99 14.37
C VAL A 473 -11.30 -8.41 13.16
N GLU A 474 -11.32 -7.08 12.99
CA GLU A 474 -11.90 -6.42 11.81
C GLU A 474 -11.21 -6.91 10.53
N THR A 475 -9.87 -6.96 10.52
CA THR A 475 -9.09 -7.45 9.38
C THR A 475 -9.39 -8.92 9.07
N SER A 476 -9.41 -9.78 10.09
CA SER A 476 -9.71 -11.21 9.89
C SER A 476 -11.13 -11.43 9.37
N ARG A 477 -12.11 -10.67 9.88
CA ARG A 477 -13.50 -10.74 9.42
C ARG A 477 -13.71 -10.14 8.04
N SER A 478 -12.81 -9.25 7.59
CA SER A 478 -12.90 -8.65 6.25
C SER A 478 -12.52 -9.62 5.14
N LEU A 479 -11.77 -10.68 5.42
CA LEU A 479 -11.34 -11.66 4.44
C LEU A 479 -12.54 -12.44 3.84
N PRO A 480 -12.50 -12.75 2.54
CA PRO A 480 -11.52 -12.33 1.53
C PRO A 480 -11.80 -10.93 0.95
N ASP A 481 -12.79 -10.21 1.45
CA ASP A 481 -13.35 -8.99 0.88
C ASP A 481 -12.81 -7.71 1.56
N GLY A 482 -11.51 -7.64 1.79
CA GLY A 482 -10.90 -6.50 2.49
C GLY A 482 -11.14 -5.13 1.83
N LEU A 483 -11.31 -5.08 0.50
CA LEU A 483 -11.65 -3.84 -0.23
C LEU A 483 -13.08 -3.35 0.03
N SER A 484 -13.96 -4.25 0.49
CA SER A 484 -15.35 -3.93 0.86
C SER A 484 -15.50 -3.54 2.32
N HIS A 485 -14.39 -3.47 3.07
CA HIS A 485 -14.44 -3.19 4.50
C HIS A 485 -14.74 -1.72 4.79
N TYR A 486 -15.70 -1.51 5.67
CA TYR A 486 -15.95 -0.26 6.38
C TYR A 486 -16.01 -0.54 7.89
N ASN A 487 -15.49 0.38 8.70
CA ASN A 487 -15.41 0.21 10.14
C ASN A 487 -16.76 0.46 10.84
N MET A 488 -16.78 0.31 12.17
CA MET A 488 -18.00 0.49 12.95
C MET A 488 -18.61 1.90 12.88
N LEU A 489 -17.84 2.94 12.56
CA LEU A 489 -18.37 4.32 12.40
C LEU A 489 -19.24 4.43 11.14
N ALA A 490 -18.93 3.65 10.12
CA ALA A 490 -19.74 3.54 8.92
C ALA A 490 -20.94 2.59 9.10
N GLY A 491 -20.99 1.79 10.16
CA GLY A 491 -21.96 0.72 10.34
C GLY A 491 -21.59 -0.57 9.61
N GLY A 492 -20.31 -0.87 9.47
CA GLY A 492 -19.78 -2.03 8.75
C GLY A 492 -19.95 -1.89 7.23
N PHE A 493 -19.88 -3.01 6.50
CA PHE A 493 -20.01 -2.99 5.05
C PHE A 493 -21.40 -2.53 4.58
N SER A 494 -22.46 -3.02 5.24
CA SER A 494 -23.84 -2.61 4.92
C SER A 494 -24.08 -1.12 5.13
N GLY A 495 -23.52 -0.56 6.19
CA GLY A 495 -23.57 0.88 6.46
C GLY A 495 -22.78 1.69 5.43
N GLY A 496 -21.58 1.25 5.05
CA GLY A 496 -20.78 1.86 3.98
C GLY A 496 -21.54 1.87 2.64
N ALA A 497 -22.18 0.76 2.27
CA ALA A 497 -23.02 0.67 1.07
C ALA A 497 -24.24 1.61 1.15
N SER A 498 -24.87 1.73 2.32
CA SER A 498 -26.02 2.64 2.55
C SER A 498 -25.60 4.12 2.48
N LEU A 499 -24.37 4.44 2.84
CA LEU A 499 -23.77 5.76 2.63
C LEU A 499 -23.40 6.05 1.17
N GLY A 500 -23.62 5.07 0.26
CA GLY A 500 -23.25 5.21 -1.15
C GLY A 500 -21.75 5.23 -1.39
N MET A 501 -20.99 4.49 -0.57
CA MET A 501 -19.57 4.26 -0.78
C MET A 501 -19.34 3.07 -1.70
N ASN A 502 -18.18 3.01 -2.37
CA ASN A 502 -17.82 1.86 -3.22
C ASN A 502 -18.02 0.53 -2.48
N ARG A 503 -18.76 -0.39 -3.10
CA ARG A 503 -18.93 -1.74 -2.54
C ARG A 503 -17.68 -2.59 -2.70
N GLN A 504 -17.01 -2.46 -3.83
CA GLN A 504 -15.74 -3.13 -4.15
C GLN A 504 -15.14 -2.55 -5.43
N PHE A 505 -13.94 -2.97 -5.80
CA PHE A 505 -13.33 -2.70 -7.10
C PHE A 505 -12.37 -3.82 -7.47
N TRP A 506 -11.98 -3.92 -8.78
CA TRP A 506 -11.08 -4.93 -9.33
C TRP A 506 -11.67 -6.32 -9.57
N ALA A 507 -12.95 -6.53 -9.39
CA ALA A 507 -13.63 -7.81 -9.67
C ALA A 507 -13.02 -9.06 -8.96
N TYR A 508 -12.22 -8.87 -7.90
CA TYR A 508 -11.60 -9.97 -7.14
C TYR A 508 -12.61 -10.90 -6.49
N CYS A 509 -13.82 -10.39 -6.25
CA CYS A 509 -14.89 -11.09 -5.52
C CYS A 509 -15.58 -12.21 -6.33
N VAL A 510 -15.14 -12.47 -7.56
CA VAL A 510 -15.74 -13.54 -8.40
C VAL A 510 -15.28 -14.95 -8.02
N LEU A 511 -14.15 -15.10 -7.32
CA LEU A 511 -13.57 -16.41 -6.99
C LEU A 511 -14.57 -17.40 -6.39
N PRO A 512 -15.42 -17.06 -5.40
CA PRO A 512 -16.40 -17.99 -4.85
C PRO A 512 -17.50 -18.40 -5.82
N MET A 513 -17.68 -17.66 -6.93
CA MET A 513 -18.70 -17.96 -7.95
C MET A 513 -18.26 -19.02 -8.95
N LEU A 514 -16.93 -19.27 -9.06
CA LEU A 514 -16.38 -20.15 -10.10
C LEU A 514 -16.85 -21.60 -9.98
N GLY A 515 -17.16 -22.07 -8.76
CA GLY A 515 -17.76 -23.38 -8.56
C GLY A 515 -19.09 -23.53 -9.31
N TRP A 516 -19.99 -22.56 -9.15
CA TRP A 516 -21.28 -22.54 -9.86
C TRP A 516 -21.13 -22.48 -11.37
N VAL A 517 -20.15 -21.71 -11.85
CA VAL A 517 -19.85 -21.64 -13.29
C VAL A 517 -19.30 -22.97 -13.81
N ASN A 518 -18.48 -23.67 -13.04
CA ASN A 518 -17.95 -24.97 -13.42
C ASN A 518 -19.03 -26.07 -13.47
N ASP A 519 -20.03 -25.98 -12.58
CA ASP A 519 -21.16 -26.92 -12.50
C ASP A 519 -22.23 -26.66 -13.56
N ALA A 520 -22.16 -25.54 -14.27
CA ALA A 520 -23.06 -25.20 -15.37
C ALA A 520 -22.93 -26.21 -16.52
N GLY A 521 -24.06 -26.55 -17.17
CA GLY A 521 -24.08 -27.42 -18.35
C GLY A 521 -23.24 -26.86 -19.51
N PRO A 522 -22.84 -27.72 -20.48
CA PRO A 522 -22.00 -27.29 -21.61
C PRO A 522 -22.60 -26.13 -22.41
N GLU A 523 -23.92 -26.06 -22.52
CA GLU A 523 -24.67 -24.99 -23.20
C GLU A 523 -24.50 -23.63 -22.52
N ASN A 524 -24.28 -23.62 -21.21
CA ASN A 524 -24.13 -22.43 -20.38
C ASN A 524 -22.70 -21.93 -20.22
N ARG A 525 -21.72 -22.59 -20.83
CA ARG A 525 -20.29 -22.25 -20.69
C ARG A 525 -19.82 -21.07 -21.56
N ARG A 526 -20.70 -20.47 -22.35
CA ARG A 526 -20.46 -19.18 -23.02
C ARG A 526 -20.84 -18.06 -22.07
N MET A 527 -19.82 -17.53 -21.36
CA MET A 527 -20.00 -16.58 -20.27
C MET A 527 -19.69 -15.15 -20.69
N TYR A 528 -20.50 -14.22 -20.24
CA TYR A 528 -20.15 -12.81 -20.15
C TYR A 528 -19.56 -12.51 -18.75
N TRP A 529 -18.41 -11.83 -18.73
CA TRP A 529 -17.69 -11.50 -17.51
C TRP A 529 -17.59 -9.99 -17.35
N HIS A 530 -18.39 -9.40 -16.45
CA HIS A 530 -18.31 -7.97 -16.16
C HIS A 530 -17.04 -7.66 -15.38
N ASP A 531 -16.19 -6.79 -15.95
CA ASP A 531 -14.91 -6.30 -15.36
C ASP A 531 -13.85 -7.38 -14.98
N VAL A 532 -14.04 -8.63 -15.41
CA VAL A 532 -13.03 -9.69 -15.25
C VAL A 532 -12.26 -9.81 -16.55
N LEU A 533 -10.94 -9.61 -16.48
CA LEU A 533 -10.09 -9.69 -17.68
C LEU A 533 -9.76 -11.14 -18.07
N GLY A 534 -9.55 -11.37 -19.35
CA GLY A 534 -9.14 -12.66 -19.89
C GLY A 534 -7.84 -13.21 -19.26
N ASP A 535 -6.94 -12.34 -18.82
CA ASP A 535 -5.73 -12.75 -18.09
C ASP A 535 -6.07 -13.35 -16.71
N ALA A 536 -7.06 -12.79 -15.99
CA ALA A 536 -7.55 -13.36 -14.72
C ALA A 536 -8.23 -14.72 -14.94
N LEU A 537 -9.05 -14.83 -16.00
CA LEU A 537 -9.69 -16.11 -16.38
C LEU A 537 -8.63 -17.17 -16.72
N SER A 538 -7.58 -16.77 -17.45
CA SER A 538 -6.44 -17.64 -17.76
C SER A 538 -5.74 -18.15 -16.50
N MET A 539 -5.53 -17.27 -15.50
CA MET A 539 -4.95 -17.66 -14.22
C MET A 539 -5.84 -18.63 -13.44
N TYR A 540 -7.17 -18.38 -13.38
CA TYR A 540 -8.10 -19.31 -12.75
C TYR A 540 -8.11 -20.68 -13.43
N LYS A 541 -8.03 -20.72 -14.78
CA LYS A 541 -7.92 -21.97 -15.54
C LYS A 541 -6.60 -22.69 -15.29
N ARG A 542 -5.49 -21.98 -15.22
CA ARG A 542 -4.16 -22.56 -14.92
C ARG A 542 -4.12 -23.22 -13.54
N GLU A 543 -4.79 -22.62 -12.56
CA GLU A 543 -4.89 -23.15 -11.19
C GLU A 543 -5.99 -24.20 -11.02
N GLY A 544 -6.72 -24.56 -12.07
CA GLY A 544 -7.81 -25.52 -12.02
C GLY A 544 -9.05 -25.05 -11.25
N ARG A 545 -9.17 -23.73 -11.01
CA ARG A 545 -10.32 -23.13 -10.34
C ARG A 545 -11.47 -22.84 -11.29
N LEU A 546 -11.16 -22.67 -12.59
CA LEU A 546 -12.14 -22.50 -13.67
C LEU A 546 -11.87 -23.56 -14.73
N SER A 547 -12.92 -24.21 -15.20
CA SER A 547 -12.87 -25.22 -16.27
C SER A 547 -12.34 -24.60 -17.57
N LEU A 548 -11.52 -25.37 -18.31
CA LEU A 548 -10.83 -24.87 -19.52
C LEU A 548 -11.81 -24.51 -20.64
N ASP A 549 -12.94 -25.17 -20.70
CA ASP A 549 -13.98 -24.99 -21.72
C ASP A 549 -14.96 -23.83 -21.43
N VAL A 550 -14.90 -23.23 -20.25
CA VAL A 550 -15.65 -22.00 -19.97
C VAL A 550 -15.10 -20.85 -20.84
N GLY A 551 -15.94 -20.32 -21.70
CA GLY A 551 -15.59 -19.26 -22.65
C GLY A 551 -15.77 -17.86 -22.08
N ASP A 552 -15.18 -16.89 -22.79
CA ASP A 552 -15.43 -15.46 -22.63
C ASP A 552 -16.02 -14.94 -23.91
N THR A 553 -17.18 -14.29 -23.82
CA THR A 553 -17.90 -13.75 -25.00
C THR A 553 -17.47 -12.33 -25.36
N GLY A 554 -16.53 -11.75 -24.59
CA GLY A 554 -16.00 -10.40 -24.80
C GLY A 554 -16.75 -9.32 -24.04
N PHE A 555 -16.48 -8.07 -24.39
CA PHE A 555 -16.92 -6.91 -23.61
C PHE A 555 -18.22 -6.29 -24.12
N GLY A 556 -18.91 -5.57 -23.22
CA GLY A 556 -20.05 -4.73 -23.51
C GLY A 556 -21.30 -5.52 -23.91
N GLU A 557 -22.30 -4.80 -24.42
CA GLU A 557 -23.58 -5.37 -24.85
C GLU A 557 -23.44 -6.49 -25.91
N PRO A 558 -22.54 -6.39 -26.93
CA PRO A 558 -22.32 -7.49 -27.86
C PRO A 558 -21.79 -8.77 -27.21
N GLY A 559 -21.04 -8.66 -26.11
CA GLY A 559 -20.61 -9.81 -25.33
C GLY A 559 -21.79 -10.47 -24.60
N ILE A 560 -22.66 -9.68 -24.02
CA ILE A 560 -23.88 -10.12 -23.35
C ILE A 560 -24.81 -10.82 -24.34
N ASP A 561 -25.00 -10.24 -25.52
CA ASP A 561 -25.90 -10.82 -26.54
C ASP A 561 -25.47 -12.24 -26.96
N ARG A 562 -24.16 -12.50 -27.05
CA ARG A 562 -23.64 -13.82 -27.46
C ARG A 562 -23.53 -14.83 -26.32
N SER A 563 -23.73 -14.42 -25.08
CA SER A 563 -23.54 -15.27 -23.91
C SER A 563 -24.80 -16.04 -23.53
N ALA A 564 -24.59 -17.20 -22.91
CA ALA A 564 -25.66 -18.00 -22.31
C ALA A 564 -25.84 -17.66 -20.83
N MET A 565 -24.74 -17.34 -20.15
CA MET A 565 -24.73 -16.86 -18.76
C MET A 565 -23.91 -15.55 -18.66
N GLY A 566 -24.29 -14.70 -17.69
CA GLY A 566 -23.61 -13.43 -17.42
C GLY A 566 -23.34 -13.24 -15.94
N LEU A 567 -22.10 -12.87 -15.63
CA LEU A 567 -21.69 -12.52 -14.29
C LEU A 567 -21.50 -11.01 -14.20
N ILE A 568 -22.25 -10.37 -13.31
CA ILE A 568 -22.22 -8.93 -13.06
C ILE A 568 -21.57 -8.67 -11.72
N VAL A 569 -20.49 -7.90 -11.73
CA VAL A 569 -19.79 -7.43 -10.53
C VAL A 569 -20.28 -6.04 -10.17
N HIS A 570 -20.69 -5.81 -8.91
CA HIS A 570 -21.25 -4.54 -8.44
C HIS A 570 -20.14 -3.48 -8.27
N GLU A 571 -19.51 -3.12 -9.39
CA GLU A 571 -18.55 -2.01 -9.48
C GLU A 571 -18.75 -1.19 -10.75
N LYS A 572 -18.37 0.07 -10.73
CA LYS A 572 -18.45 1.00 -11.87
C LYS A 572 -19.86 1.10 -12.46
N HIS A 573 -20.02 0.75 -13.74
CA HIS A 573 -21.29 0.84 -14.49
C HIS A 573 -22.19 -0.39 -14.34
N TRP A 574 -22.07 -1.14 -13.27
CA TRP A 574 -22.77 -2.42 -13.12
C TRP A 574 -24.28 -2.34 -13.48
N ALA A 575 -24.97 -1.29 -13.07
CA ALA A 575 -26.42 -1.15 -13.34
C ALA A 575 -26.75 -1.06 -14.83
N LEU A 576 -25.88 -0.48 -15.65
CA LEU A 576 -26.05 -0.43 -17.11
C LEU A 576 -25.91 -1.83 -17.71
N TYR A 577 -24.94 -2.59 -17.27
CA TYR A 577 -24.71 -3.95 -17.76
C TYR A 577 -25.77 -4.92 -17.28
N GLU A 578 -26.27 -4.74 -16.07
CA GLU A 578 -27.41 -5.50 -15.55
C GLU A 578 -28.67 -5.23 -16.37
N LYS A 579 -28.92 -3.97 -16.75
CA LYS A 579 -30.03 -3.63 -17.68
C LYS A 579 -29.89 -4.38 -19.01
N TYR A 580 -28.68 -4.42 -19.61
CA TYR A 580 -28.47 -5.20 -20.84
C TYR A 580 -28.71 -6.70 -20.64
N ILE A 581 -28.31 -7.27 -19.49
CA ILE A 581 -28.63 -8.64 -19.13
C ILE A 581 -30.17 -8.86 -19.14
N TRP A 582 -30.92 -7.99 -18.50
CA TRP A 582 -32.38 -8.10 -18.44
C TRP A 582 -33.03 -8.06 -19.83
N GLU A 583 -32.58 -7.15 -20.69
CA GLU A 583 -33.09 -7.00 -22.05
C GLU A 583 -32.73 -8.20 -22.94
N HIS A 584 -31.52 -8.70 -22.88
CA HIS A 584 -31.04 -9.79 -23.73
C HIS A 584 -31.38 -11.18 -23.21
N TYR A 585 -31.47 -11.35 -21.89
CA TYR A 585 -31.73 -12.66 -21.26
C TYR A 585 -33.23 -12.92 -20.99
N GLY A 586 -34.05 -11.89 -21.00
CA GLY A 586 -35.46 -12.00 -20.71
C GLY A 586 -35.78 -12.34 -19.25
N THR A 587 -34.88 -12.05 -18.32
CA THR A 587 -35.06 -12.28 -16.89
C THR A 587 -34.56 -11.11 -16.07
N LEU A 588 -35.29 -10.75 -15.03
CA LEU A 588 -34.86 -9.78 -14.00
C LEU A 588 -34.24 -10.45 -12.78
N ARG A 589 -34.40 -11.78 -12.68
CA ARG A 589 -33.98 -12.53 -11.51
C ARG A 589 -32.64 -13.19 -11.75
N PRO A 590 -31.60 -12.88 -10.93
CA PRO A 590 -30.35 -13.62 -10.99
C PRO A 590 -30.57 -15.08 -10.55
N LEU A 591 -29.81 -15.98 -11.17
CA LEU A 591 -29.74 -17.37 -10.77
C LEU A 591 -29.11 -17.50 -9.39
N TRP A 592 -28.08 -16.68 -9.13
CA TRP A 592 -27.39 -16.67 -7.88
C TRP A 592 -26.83 -15.28 -7.55
N VAL A 593 -26.77 -14.93 -6.26
CA VAL A 593 -26.25 -13.65 -5.77
C VAL A 593 -25.24 -13.92 -4.66
N ARG A 594 -24.04 -13.43 -4.85
CA ARG A 594 -23.07 -13.37 -3.76
C ARG A 594 -23.26 -12.09 -2.96
N THR A 595 -23.54 -12.23 -1.68
CA THR A 595 -23.73 -11.11 -0.77
C THR A 595 -22.65 -11.09 0.32
N ARG A 596 -22.40 -9.90 0.87
CA ARG A 596 -21.68 -9.70 2.12
C ARG A 596 -22.50 -8.79 3.03
N GLU A 597 -22.75 -9.22 4.26
CA GLU A 597 -23.65 -8.51 5.20
C GLU A 597 -24.97 -8.09 4.55
N GLY A 598 -25.52 -8.95 3.68
CA GLY A 598 -26.76 -8.70 2.95
C GLY A 598 -26.64 -7.78 1.72
N VAL A 599 -25.48 -7.22 1.43
CA VAL A 599 -25.24 -6.35 0.27
C VAL A 599 -24.72 -7.19 -0.91
N PRO A 600 -25.34 -7.12 -2.10
CA PRO A 600 -24.88 -7.81 -3.30
C PRO A 600 -23.49 -7.32 -3.74
N LEU A 601 -22.62 -8.27 -4.10
CA LEU A 601 -21.28 -8.04 -4.66
C LEU A 601 -21.18 -8.57 -6.09
N VAL A 602 -21.80 -9.72 -6.37
CA VAL A 602 -21.77 -10.37 -7.69
C VAL A 602 -23.11 -11.06 -7.94
N ASP A 603 -23.67 -10.86 -9.11
CA ASP A 603 -24.86 -11.52 -9.59
C ASP A 603 -24.53 -12.43 -10.77
N LEU A 604 -25.09 -13.63 -10.79
CA LEU A 604 -24.99 -14.59 -11.88
C LEU A 604 -26.37 -14.76 -12.51
N TYR A 605 -26.46 -14.50 -13.81
CA TYR A 605 -27.68 -14.63 -14.60
C TYR A 605 -27.55 -15.76 -15.63
N GLU A 606 -28.65 -16.41 -15.91
CA GLU A 606 -28.80 -17.39 -16.98
C GLU A 606 -29.84 -16.88 -17.96
N ARG A 607 -29.58 -17.04 -19.26
CA ARG A 607 -30.53 -16.65 -20.31
C ARG A 607 -31.75 -17.56 -20.25
N SER A 608 -32.95 -16.97 -20.19
CA SER A 608 -34.19 -17.75 -20.24
C SER A 608 -34.29 -18.57 -21.54
N ALA A 609 -34.64 -19.82 -21.44
CA ALA A 609 -35.00 -20.60 -22.63
C ALA A 609 -36.14 -19.89 -23.37
N ARG A 610 -35.92 -19.57 -24.63
CA ARG A 610 -36.96 -18.98 -25.49
C ARG A 610 -38.00 -20.03 -25.87
#